data_f24da2da9453ce9f728c42f85ed86fb8
#
_entry.id   f24da2da9453ce9f728c42f85ed86fb8
#
_cell.length_a   1.000
_cell.length_b   1.000
_cell.length_c   1.000
_cell.angle_alpha   90.00
_cell.angle_beta   90.00
_cell.angle_gamma   90.00
#
_symmetry.space_group_name_H-M   'P 1'
#
loop_
_entity.id
_entity.type
_entity.pdbx_description
1 polymer ?
#
loop_
_entity_poly.entity_id
_entity_poly.type
_entity_poly.pdbx_seq_one_letter_code
_entity_poly.pdbx_strand_id
1 'polypeptide(L)'
;GIASLVATMGLAQTTAGQIAKSFDLLQATRVTVEPGSVEGRGGSERVTVALPWDSVERVGDLVGVQQAALYAPVEPAPEVAAVQVVDPAEVAVAPPPVVAASPELLDVVAGTLTTGRFFDEGHNTRADRVVVLGKEAAEKLGINRVSGQPAVFIGGRAYSVIGILDTVGVRDNLLGSAIVPIETARADLGLTLASSLDIQVDVGAGQVVAHQAPIALDPNNPDSFKVKAPAQTSELQGQVAADINVLFVAIGVVALVGGGIGIANVTLLSVTERRGEIGLRRALGAKTSHIAKQFILESLTTGLLG
;
A
#
# COMPACT_ATOMS: atom_id res chain seq x y z
N GLY A 1 36.94 -1.50 -2.15
CA GLY A 1 36.07 -0.30 -2.26
C GLY A 1 34.83 -0.53 -3.10
N ILE A 2 34.96 -0.73 -4.41
CA ILE A 2 33.80 -0.84 -5.35
C ILE A 2 33.03 -2.15 -5.11
N ALA A 3 33.72 -3.26 -4.91
CA ALA A 3 33.08 -4.57 -4.69
C ALA A 3 32.25 -4.60 -3.40
N SER A 4 32.67 -3.93 -2.30
CA SER A 4 31.90 -3.86 -1.07
C SER A 4 30.67 -2.95 -1.21
N LEU A 5 30.75 -1.90 -2.01
CA LEU A 5 29.65 -0.98 -2.30
C LEU A 5 28.57 -1.66 -3.15
N VAL A 6 28.98 -2.45 -4.15
CA VAL A 6 28.05 -3.24 -4.98
C VAL A 6 27.39 -4.35 -4.15
N ALA A 7 28.13 -5.01 -3.27
CA ALA A 7 27.58 -6.05 -2.40
C ALA A 7 26.57 -5.50 -1.38
N THR A 8 26.87 -4.36 -0.74
CA THR A 8 25.92 -3.70 0.20
C THR A 8 24.68 -3.16 -0.51
N MET A 9 24.82 -2.61 -1.70
CA MET A 9 23.68 -2.17 -2.53
C MET A 9 22.80 -3.34 -2.97
N GLY A 10 23.42 -4.47 -3.36
CA GLY A 10 22.70 -5.69 -3.74
C GLY A 10 21.88 -6.29 -2.60
N LEU A 11 22.45 -6.33 -1.37
CA LEU A 11 21.72 -6.83 -0.20
C LEU A 11 20.56 -5.91 0.21
N ALA A 12 20.77 -4.59 0.17
CA ALA A 12 19.73 -3.61 0.49
C ALA A 12 18.55 -3.67 -0.51
N GLN A 13 18.82 -3.86 -1.80
CA GLN A 13 17.80 -4.04 -2.83
C GLN A 13 17.03 -5.36 -2.69
N THR A 14 17.69 -6.44 -2.26
CA THR A 14 17.03 -7.75 -2.10
C THR A 14 16.03 -7.72 -0.94
N THR A 15 16.38 -7.09 0.19
CA THR A 15 15.49 -6.96 1.36
C THR A 15 14.34 -5.99 1.11
N ALA A 16 14.60 -4.84 0.52
CA ALA A 16 13.56 -3.88 0.13
C ALA A 16 12.58 -4.48 -0.89
N GLY A 17 13.09 -5.27 -1.85
CA GLY A 17 12.26 -5.95 -2.86
C GLY A 17 11.37 -7.06 -2.29
N GLN A 18 11.75 -7.73 -1.19
CA GLN A 18 10.88 -8.73 -0.55
C GLN A 18 9.74 -8.09 0.23
N ILE A 19 9.98 -6.97 0.92
CA ILE A 19 8.94 -6.23 1.64
C ILE A 19 7.96 -5.61 0.64
N ALA A 20 8.46 -4.97 -0.42
CA ALA A 20 7.63 -4.41 -1.48
C ALA A 20 6.75 -5.46 -2.16
N LYS A 21 7.27 -6.68 -2.43
CA LYS A 21 6.48 -7.77 -3.01
C LYS A 21 5.31 -8.22 -2.15
N SER A 22 5.44 -8.21 -0.84
CA SER A 22 4.35 -8.60 0.06
C SER A 22 3.23 -7.55 0.09
N PHE A 23 3.58 -6.27 0.05
CA PHE A 23 2.62 -5.16 -0.07
C PHE A 23 1.99 -5.11 -1.47
N ASP A 24 2.76 -5.31 -2.53
CA ASP A 24 2.28 -5.35 -3.91
C ASP A 24 1.27 -6.48 -4.15
N LEU A 25 1.47 -7.66 -3.53
CA LEU A 25 0.54 -8.78 -3.66
C LEU A 25 -0.82 -8.48 -3.03
N LEU A 26 -0.87 -7.89 -1.83
CA LEU A 26 -2.12 -7.51 -1.17
C LEU A 26 -2.87 -6.41 -1.93
N GLN A 27 -2.15 -5.47 -2.54
CA GLN A 27 -2.76 -4.46 -3.41
C GLN A 27 -3.13 -5.01 -4.79
N ALA A 28 -2.33 -5.93 -5.34
CA ALA A 28 -2.57 -6.55 -6.64
C ALA A 28 -3.77 -7.52 -6.66
N THR A 29 -4.23 -7.96 -5.48
CA THR A 29 -5.38 -8.86 -5.32
C THR A 29 -6.63 -8.16 -4.80
N ARG A 30 -6.69 -6.82 -4.90
CA ARG A 30 -7.83 -6.06 -4.38
C ARG A 30 -8.47 -5.16 -5.42
N VAL A 31 -9.79 -5.25 -5.50
CA VAL A 31 -10.63 -4.32 -6.25
C VAL A 31 -11.56 -3.62 -5.27
N THR A 32 -11.67 -2.30 -5.34
CA THR A 32 -12.61 -1.53 -4.53
C THR A 32 -13.62 -0.86 -5.46
N VAL A 33 -14.89 -1.06 -5.19
CA VAL A 33 -15.99 -0.38 -5.89
C VAL A 33 -16.61 0.63 -4.95
N GLU A 34 -16.69 1.87 -5.39
CA GLU A 34 -17.31 2.98 -4.65
C GLU A 34 -18.53 3.48 -5.40
N PRO A 35 -19.55 4.01 -4.70
CA PRO A 35 -20.68 4.67 -5.36
C PRO A 35 -20.18 5.81 -6.25
N GLY A 36 -20.78 5.99 -7.39
CA GLY A 36 -20.52 7.15 -8.22
C GLY A 36 -20.97 8.43 -7.52
N SER A 37 -20.17 9.47 -7.62
CA SER A 37 -20.49 10.79 -7.07
C SER A 37 -20.33 11.85 -8.14
N VAL A 38 -21.19 12.87 -8.11
CA VAL A 38 -21.04 14.11 -8.88
C VAL A 38 -20.71 15.26 -7.94
N GLU A 39 -19.74 16.09 -8.33
CA GLU A 39 -19.47 17.33 -7.60
C GLU A 39 -20.67 18.27 -7.72
N GLY A 40 -21.33 18.54 -6.60
CA GLY A 40 -22.38 19.55 -6.50
C GLY A 40 -21.78 20.96 -6.46
N ARG A 41 -22.61 21.97 -6.79
CA ARG A 41 -22.26 23.39 -6.64
C ARG A 41 -21.90 23.66 -5.16
N GLY A 42 -20.61 23.89 -4.87
CA GLY A 42 -20.12 24.19 -3.51
C GLY A 42 -19.20 23.12 -2.93
N GLY A 43 -18.71 22.16 -3.74
CA GLY A 43 -17.72 21.16 -3.30
C GLY A 43 -18.30 19.99 -2.48
N SER A 44 -19.63 19.86 -2.41
CA SER A 44 -20.26 18.69 -1.79
C SER A 44 -20.39 17.56 -2.82
N GLU A 45 -19.79 16.42 -2.54
CA GLU A 45 -20.01 15.19 -3.32
C GLU A 45 -21.43 14.66 -3.07
N ARG A 46 -22.19 14.49 -4.13
CA ARG A 46 -23.50 13.84 -4.08
C ARG A 46 -23.39 12.45 -4.69
N VAL A 47 -23.71 11.44 -3.90
CA VAL A 47 -23.83 10.06 -4.37
C VAL A 47 -24.95 9.97 -5.39
N THR A 48 -24.64 9.47 -6.58
CA THR A 48 -25.60 9.32 -7.68
C THR A 48 -26.28 7.97 -7.68
N VAL A 49 -25.57 6.92 -7.28
CA VAL A 49 -26.08 5.55 -7.17
C VAL A 49 -25.55 4.92 -5.90
N ALA A 50 -26.41 4.31 -5.11
CA ALA A 50 -26.05 3.58 -3.91
C ALA A 50 -25.54 2.17 -4.26
N LEU A 51 -24.58 1.66 -3.48
CA LEU A 51 -24.22 0.24 -3.53
C LEU A 51 -25.41 -0.59 -2.99
N PRO A 52 -25.87 -1.59 -3.73
CA PRO A 52 -26.91 -2.51 -3.24
C PRO A 52 -26.44 -3.25 -1.98
N TRP A 53 -27.34 -3.51 -1.03
CA TRP A 53 -26.98 -4.22 0.21
C TRP A 53 -26.62 -5.70 -0.04
N ASP A 54 -27.08 -6.29 -1.13
CA ASP A 54 -26.75 -7.63 -1.63
C ASP A 54 -25.52 -7.64 -2.55
N SER A 55 -24.70 -6.58 -2.52
CA SER A 55 -23.50 -6.45 -3.37
C SER A 55 -22.48 -7.57 -3.16
N VAL A 56 -22.33 -8.05 -1.91
CA VAL A 56 -21.40 -9.14 -1.59
C VAL A 56 -21.82 -10.41 -2.33
N GLU A 57 -23.09 -10.76 -2.31
CA GLU A 57 -23.64 -11.93 -3.01
C GLU A 57 -23.49 -11.79 -4.52
N ARG A 58 -23.84 -10.62 -5.08
CA ARG A 58 -23.79 -10.37 -6.53
C ARG A 58 -22.39 -10.51 -7.11
N VAL A 59 -21.36 -10.04 -6.40
CA VAL A 59 -19.98 -10.16 -6.88
C VAL A 59 -19.33 -11.47 -6.49
N GLY A 60 -19.83 -12.16 -5.47
CA GLY A 60 -19.29 -13.43 -4.99
C GLY A 60 -19.31 -14.54 -6.04
N ASP A 61 -20.28 -14.50 -6.98
CA ASP A 61 -20.42 -15.46 -8.07
C ASP A 61 -19.45 -15.19 -9.26
N LEU A 62 -18.73 -14.08 -9.24
CA LEU A 62 -17.79 -13.74 -10.32
C LEU A 62 -16.53 -14.59 -10.25
N VAL A 63 -16.09 -15.08 -11.41
CA VAL A 63 -14.87 -15.89 -11.52
C VAL A 63 -13.66 -15.04 -11.12
N GLY A 64 -12.86 -15.55 -10.20
CA GLY A 64 -11.68 -14.86 -9.69
C GLY A 64 -11.92 -14.01 -8.45
N VAL A 65 -13.15 -13.95 -7.94
CA VAL A 65 -13.46 -13.37 -6.63
C VAL A 65 -13.26 -14.45 -5.56
N GLN A 66 -12.47 -14.13 -4.54
CA GLN A 66 -12.29 -14.98 -3.36
C GLN A 66 -13.29 -14.61 -2.27
N GLN A 67 -13.36 -13.34 -1.95
CA GLN A 67 -14.28 -12.79 -0.96
C GLN A 67 -14.60 -11.32 -1.29
N ALA A 68 -15.72 -10.83 -0.77
CA ALA A 68 -16.10 -9.44 -0.87
C ALA A 68 -16.71 -8.96 0.45
N ALA A 69 -16.54 -7.68 0.77
CA ALA A 69 -17.10 -7.10 1.99
C ALA A 69 -17.59 -5.68 1.76
N LEU A 70 -18.76 -5.38 2.29
CA LEU A 70 -19.26 -4.01 2.38
C LEU A 70 -18.62 -3.28 3.56
N TYR A 71 -18.32 -2.01 3.35
CA TYR A 71 -17.75 -1.11 4.32
C TYR A 71 -18.48 0.24 4.27
N ALA A 72 -18.85 0.76 5.45
CA ALA A 72 -19.50 2.05 5.57
C ALA A 72 -19.14 2.74 6.89
N PRO A 73 -18.51 3.91 6.89
CA PRO A 73 -18.45 4.79 8.05
C PRO A 73 -19.87 5.22 8.42
N VAL A 74 -20.17 5.25 9.70
CA VAL A 74 -21.48 5.72 10.20
C VAL A 74 -21.43 7.23 10.37
N GLU A 75 -22.22 7.94 9.58
CA GLU A 75 -22.34 9.40 9.64
C GLU A 75 -23.80 9.84 9.83
N PRO A 76 -24.06 10.83 10.71
CA PRO A 76 -23.10 11.50 11.61
C PRO A 76 -22.50 10.53 12.63
N ALA A 77 -21.21 10.74 12.99
CA ALA A 77 -20.49 9.85 13.91
C ALA A 77 -21.22 9.77 15.26
N PRO A 78 -21.69 8.58 15.68
CA PRO A 78 -22.33 8.42 16.97
C PRO A 78 -21.28 8.52 18.08
N GLU A 79 -21.71 8.98 19.25
CA GLU A 79 -20.86 8.98 20.45
C GLU A 79 -20.55 7.53 20.87
N VAL A 80 -19.27 7.24 21.17
CA VAL A 80 -18.82 5.94 21.65
C VAL A 80 -18.16 6.12 23.02
N ALA A 81 -18.66 5.42 24.02
CA ALA A 81 -18.16 5.50 25.39
C ALA A 81 -18.11 4.12 26.05
N ALA A 82 -17.11 3.91 26.92
CA ALA A 82 -17.02 2.68 27.73
C ALA A 82 -17.99 2.69 28.92
N VAL A 83 -18.47 3.87 29.35
CA VAL A 83 -19.41 4.07 30.42
C VAL A 83 -20.58 4.93 29.95
N GLN A 84 -21.78 4.68 30.49
CA GLN A 84 -22.98 5.40 30.08
C GLN A 84 -23.02 6.87 30.54
N VAL A 85 -22.33 7.17 31.64
CA VAL A 85 -22.24 8.52 32.21
C VAL A 85 -20.79 8.96 32.17
N VAL A 86 -20.51 9.98 31.37
CA VAL A 86 -19.18 10.58 31.27
C VAL A 86 -19.01 11.61 32.40
N ASP A 87 -17.88 11.53 33.12
CA ASP A 87 -17.54 12.57 34.13
C ASP A 87 -17.16 13.86 33.36
N PRO A 88 -17.89 14.98 33.64
CA PRO A 88 -17.57 16.24 32.96
C PRO A 88 -16.19 16.82 33.32
N ALA A 89 -15.53 16.29 34.37
CA ALA A 89 -14.20 16.71 34.80
C ALA A 89 -13.06 15.94 34.08
N GLU A 90 -13.36 14.85 33.35
CA GLU A 90 -12.37 14.14 32.54
C GLU A 90 -12.07 14.89 31.24
N VAL A 91 -10.80 14.82 30.81
CA VAL A 91 -10.39 15.40 29.55
C VAL A 91 -11.06 14.56 28.42
N ALA A 92 -11.89 15.23 27.63
CA ALA A 92 -12.60 14.59 26.51
C ALA A 92 -11.62 14.04 25.50
N VAL A 93 -11.47 12.73 25.46
CA VAL A 93 -10.78 12.02 24.37
C VAL A 93 -11.76 11.87 23.21
N ALA A 94 -11.32 12.20 22.00
CA ALA A 94 -12.16 12.03 20.82
C ALA A 94 -12.63 10.58 20.70
N PRO A 95 -13.96 10.33 20.60
CA PRO A 95 -14.49 8.98 20.55
C PRO A 95 -14.01 8.26 19.29
N PRO A 96 -13.82 6.93 19.35
CA PRO A 96 -13.50 6.15 18.16
C PRO A 96 -14.61 6.29 17.12
N PRO A 97 -14.28 6.44 15.83
CA PRO A 97 -15.26 6.40 14.76
C PRO A 97 -15.95 5.03 14.70
N VAL A 98 -17.21 5.02 14.30
CA VAL A 98 -17.98 3.78 14.10
C VAL A 98 -18.02 3.43 12.63
N VAL A 99 -17.72 2.18 12.34
CA VAL A 99 -17.73 1.61 11.00
C VAL A 99 -18.67 0.42 10.95
N ALA A 100 -19.56 0.39 10.01
CA ALA A 100 -20.38 -0.77 9.69
C ALA A 100 -19.71 -1.62 8.61
N ALA A 101 -19.79 -2.94 8.77
CA ALA A 101 -19.19 -3.87 7.83
C ALA A 101 -19.98 -5.17 7.71
N SER A 102 -19.82 -5.86 6.58
CA SER A 102 -20.26 -7.24 6.44
C SER A 102 -19.28 -8.21 7.13
N PRO A 103 -19.72 -9.46 7.45
CA PRO A 103 -18.91 -10.43 8.19
C PRO A 103 -17.57 -10.78 7.54
N GLU A 104 -17.48 -10.73 6.23
CA GLU A 104 -16.32 -11.09 5.42
C GLU A 104 -15.19 -10.05 5.51
N LEU A 105 -15.44 -8.89 6.13
CA LEU A 105 -14.46 -7.80 6.17
C LEU A 105 -13.13 -8.26 6.77
N LEU A 106 -13.15 -9.08 7.83
CA LEU A 106 -11.92 -9.54 8.48
C LEU A 106 -10.96 -10.21 7.50
N ASP A 107 -11.49 -11.11 6.68
CA ASP A 107 -10.71 -11.86 5.70
C ASP A 107 -10.27 -10.95 4.54
N VAL A 108 -11.19 -10.12 4.04
CA VAL A 108 -10.91 -9.19 2.94
C VAL A 108 -9.81 -8.19 3.31
N VAL A 109 -9.73 -7.73 4.57
CA VAL A 109 -8.66 -6.83 5.02
C VAL A 109 -7.42 -7.56 5.52
N ALA A 110 -7.37 -8.89 5.43
CA ALA A 110 -6.32 -9.73 6.03
C ALA A 110 -6.09 -9.38 7.51
N GLY A 111 -7.19 -9.27 8.25
CA GLY A 111 -7.19 -8.86 9.65
C GLY A 111 -6.85 -10.01 10.61
N THR A 112 -6.21 -9.70 11.73
CA THR A 112 -5.99 -10.64 12.83
C THR A 112 -6.57 -10.09 14.13
N LEU A 113 -6.99 -10.98 15.00
CA LEU A 113 -7.58 -10.62 16.29
C LEU A 113 -6.59 -10.90 17.43
N THR A 114 -6.47 -9.97 18.38
CA THR A 114 -5.73 -10.18 19.63
C THR A 114 -6.48 -11.14 20.55
N THR A 115 -7.81 -10.99 20.62
CA THR A 115 -8.68 -11.76 21.52
C THR A 115 -10.11 -11.75 21.00
N GLY A 116 -10.86 -12.81 21.34
CA GLY A 116 -12.26 -12.93 20.94
C GLY A 116 -12.45 -13.44 19.52
N ARG A 117 -13.53 -13.01 18.88
CA ARG A 117 -13.92 -13.40 17.52
C ARG A 117 -14.52 -12.23 16.77
N PHE A 118 -14.52 -12.31 15.44
CA PHE A 118 -15.30 -11.39 14.60
C PHE A 118 -16.78 -11.80 14.60
N PHE A 119 -17.66 -10.89 14.21
CA PHE A 119 -19.07 -11.24 14.02
C PHE A 119 -19.26 -12.06 12.73
N ASP A 120 -20.26 -12.91 12.75
CA ASP A 120 -20.63 -13.79 11.65
C ASP A 120 -21.99 -13.36 11.04
N GLU A 121 -22.39 -14.05 9.97
CA GLU A 121 -23.65 -13.79 9.28
C GLU A 121 -24.88 -13.92 10.21
N GLY A 122 -24.81 -14.79 11.23
CA GLY A 122 -25.88 -14.88 12.20
C GLY A 122 -26.07 -13.61 13.03
N HIS A 123 -24.98 -12.93 13.42
CA HIS A 123 -25.05 -11.64 14.11
C HIS A 123 -25.55 -10.54 13.16
N ASN A 124 -25.12 -10.57 11.90
CA ASN A 124 -25.54 -9.60 10.88
C ASN A 124 -27.04 -9.71 10.60
N THR A 125 -27.52 -10.91 10.27
CA THR A 125 -28.94 -11.14 9.93
C THR A 125 -29.91 -10.81 11.07
N ARG A 126 -29.51 -11.07 12.34
CA ARG A 126 -30.33 -10.73 13.53
C ARG A 126 -30.17 -9.30 13.98
N ALA A 127 -29.30 -8.51 13.33
CA ALA A 127 -28.89 -7.18 13.75
C ALA A 127 -28.46 -7.15 15.24
N ASP A 128 -27.65 -8.13 15.65
CA ASP A 128 -27.19 -8.25 17.04
C ASP A 128 -26.30 -7.07 17.41
N ARG A 129 -26.48 -6.50 18.62
CA ARG A 129 -25.66 -5.41 19.13
C ARG A 129 -24.31 -5.91 19.62
N VAL A 130 -23.48 -6.33 18.68
CA VAL A 130 -22.10 -6.73 18.92
C VAL A 130 -21.13 -5.75 18.25
N VAL A 131 -19.94 -5.63 18.80
CA VAL A 131 -18.90 -4.74 18.27
C VAL A 131 -17.54 -5.42 18.37
N VAL A 132 -16.72 -5.23 17.35
CA VAL A 132 -15.28 -5.53 17.35
C VAL A 132 -14.54 -4.20 17.41
N LEU A 133 -13.66 -4.05 18.39
CA LEU A 133 -12.87 -2.83 18.55
C LEU A 133 -11.52 -3.00 17.84
N GLY A 134 -11.08 -2.02 17.10
CA GLY A 134 -9.70 -1.94 16.70
C GLY A 134 -8.81 -1.72 17.94
N LYS A 135 -7.56 -2.14 17.89
CA LYS A 135 -6.61 -2.09 19.02
C LYS A 135 -6.50 -0.70 19.63
N GLU A 136 -6.36 0.33 18.78
CA GLU A 136 -6.27 1.72 19.25
C GLU A 136 -7.60 2.21 19.86
N ALA A 137 -8.74 1.78 19.31
CA ALA A 137 -10.05 2.09 19.87
C ALA A 137 -10.25 1.40 21.23
N ALA A 138 -9.81 0.15 21.35
CA ALA A 138 -9.86 -0.62 22.60
C ALA A 138 -8.98 0.02 23.68
N GLU A 139 -7.78 0.48 23.33
CA GLU A 139 -6.89 1.21 24.23
C GLU A 139 -7.51 2.53 24.72
N LYS A 140 -8.11 3.31 23.81
CA LYS A 140 -8.81 4.58 24.16
C LYS A 140 -9.98 4.35 25.12
N LEU A 141 -10.69 3.22 24.97
CA LEU A 141 -11.84 2.86 25.80
C LEU A 141 -11.44 2.06 27.07
N GLY A 142 -10.15 1.77 27.27
CA GLY A 142 -9.65 1.00 28.40
C GLY A 142 -10.05 -0.47 28.41
N ILE A 143 -10.39 -1.05 27.22
CA ILE A 143 -10.87 -2.43 27.07
C ILE A 143 -9.75 -3.28 26.49
N ASN A 144 -9.10 -4.10 27.34
CA ASN A 144 -7.93 -4.90 26.94
C ASN A 144 -8.24 -6.37 26.66
N ARG A 145 -9.46 -6.85 26.97
CA ARG A 145 -9.88 -8.23 26.80
C ARG A 145 -11.40 -8.37 26.73
N VAL A 146 -11.88 -9.43 26.09
CA VAL A 146 -13.31 -9.70 25.92
C VAL A 146 -13.86 -10.75 26.90
N SER A 147 -13.01 -11.40 27.71
CA SER A 147 -13.40 -12.50 28.60
C SER A 147 -14.39 -12.10 29.70
N GLY A 148 -14.48 -10.82 30.03
CA GLY A 148 -15.46 -10.27 30.97
C GLY A 148 -16.75 -9.79 30.33
N GLN A 149 -16.96 -10.05 29.03
CA GLN A 149 -18.09 -9.55 28.24
C GLN A 149 -18.28 -8.02 28.38
N PRO A 150 -17.23 -7.22 28.15
CA PRO A 150 -17.36 -5.78 28.26
C PRO A 150 -18.38 -5.25 27.24
N ALA A 151 -19.02 -4.16 27.59
CA ALA A 151 -19.92 -3.46 26.70
C ALA A 151 -19.43 -2.03 26.47
N VAL A 152 -19.71 -1.49 25.29
CA VAL A 152 -19.55 -0.08 24.95
C VAL A 152 -20.89 0.49 24.56
N PHE A 153 -21.06 1.78 24.82
CA PHE A 153 -22.26 2.51 24.44
C PHE A 153 -22.01 3.24 23.12
N ILE A 154 -22.82 2.95 22.10
CA ILE A 154 -22.78 3.61 20.79
C ILE A 154 -24.12 4.28 20.56
N GLY A 155 -24.13 5.61 20.45
CA GLY A 155 -25.38 6.36 20.34
C GLY A 155 -26.35 6.11 21.50
N GLY A 156 -25.81 5.91 22.72
CA GLY A 156 -26.56 5.63 23.93
C GLY A 156 -27.10 4.20 24.08
N ARG A 157 -26.80 3.28 23.14
CA ARG A 157 -27.19 1.86 23.20
C ARG A 157 -25.99 0.98 23.54
N ALA A 158 -26.21 -0.06 24.35
CA ALA A 158 -25.15 -0.98 24.75
C ALA A 158 -24.86 -2.02 23.64
N TYR A 159 -23.58 -2.20 23.32
CA TYR A 159 -23.05 -3.19 22.40
C TYR A 159 -22.05 -4.08 23.12
N SER A 160 -22.18 -5.40 22.97
CA SER A 160 -21.24 -6.35 23.56
C SER A 160 -19.94 -6.38 22.74
N VAL A 161 -18.81 -6.17 23.38
CA VAL A 161 -17.51 -6.30 22.72
C VAL A 161 -17.15 -7.78 22.62
N ILE A 162 -17.06 -8.31 21.37
CA ILE A 162 -16.83 -9.72 21.10
C ILE A 162 -15.42 -10.01 20.58
N GLY A 163 -14.68 -9.00 20.14
CA GLY A 163 -13.32 -9.13 19.63
C GLY A 163 -12.53 -7.86 19.66
N ILE A 164 -11.21 -7.97 19.63
CA ILE A 164 -10.27 -6.87 19.46
C ILE A 164 -9.37 -7.18 18.26
N LEU A 165 -9.40 -6.31 17.25
CA LEU A 165 -8.62 -6.38 16.02
C LEU A 165 -7.20 -5.90 16.30
N ASP A 166 -6.18 -6.70 15.98
CA ASP A 166 -4.76 -6.41 16.26
C ASP A 166 -4.05 -5.79 15.06
N THR A 167 -4.18 -6.43 13.90
CA THR A 167 -3.54 -5.96 12.67
C THR A 167 -4.48 -6.08 11.48
N VAL A 168 -4.23 -5.27 10.49
CA VAL A 168 -4.89 -5.35 9.18
C VAL A 168 -3.83 -5.21 8.09
N GLY A 169 -4.03 -5.87 6.97
CA GLY A 169 -3.17 -5.71 5.79
C GLY A 169 -3.51 -4.45 4.99
N VAL A 170 -4.72 -3.96 5.13
CA VAL A 170 -5.26 -2.77 4.47
C VAL A 170 -6.35 -2.14 5.33
N ARG A 171 -6.65 -0.86 5.12
CA ARG A 171 -7.60 -0.06 5.92
C ARG A 171 -7.17 0.11 7.38
N ASP A 172 -5.99 0.69 7.57
CA ASP A 172 -5.41 0.97 8.90
C ASP A 172 -6.35 1.74 9.82
N ASN A 173 -7.28 2.52 9.25
CA ASN A 173 -8.30 3.23 10.02
C ASN A 173 -9.21 2.32 10.86
N LEU A 174 -9.32 1.04 10.53
CA LEU A 174 -10.07 0.07 11.34
C LEU A 174 -9.44 -0.16 12.71
N LEU A 175 -8.13 0.02 12.87
CA LEU A 175 -7.45 -0.11 14.16
C LEU A 175 -7.89 0.95 15.17
N GLY A 176 -8.31 2.12 14.69
CA GLY A 176 -8.85 3.19 15.50
C GLY A 176 -10.38 3.20 15.66
N SER A 177 -11.09 2.21 15.09
CA SER A 177 -12.54 2.24 14.92
C SER A 177 -13.27 1.19 15.78
N ALA A 178 -14.55 1.45 16.04
CA ALA A 178 -15.51 0.46 16.53
C ALA A 178 -16.29 -0.12 15.34
N ILE A 179 -16.18 -1.43 15.11
CA ILE A 179 -16.71 -2.11 13.93
C ILE A 179 -17.98 -2.87 14.34
N VAL A 180 -19.10 -2.57 13.70
CA VAL A 180 -20.41 -3.18 13.96
C VAL A 180 -20.95 -3.89 12.72
N PRO A 181 -21.83 -4.90 12.86
CA PRO A 181 -22.50 -5.52 11.72
C PRO A 181 -23.33 -4.50 10.93
N ILE A 182 -23.38 -4.66 9.62
CA ILE A 182 -24.02 -3.67 8.74
C ILE A 182 -25.51 -3.55 9.01
N GLU A 183 -26.20 -4.66 9.25
CA GLU A 183 -27.64 -4.66 9.56
C GLU A 183 -27.92 -4.03 10.92
N THR A 184 -27.03 -4.19 11.90
CA THR A 184 -27.13 -3.49 13.18
C THR A 184 -27.00 -1.96 13.01
N ALA A 185 -26.06 -1.52 12.18
CA ALA A 185 -25.89 -0.10 11.90
C ALA A 185 -27.09 0.49 11.15
N ARG A 186 -27.68 -0.27 10.24
CA ARG A 186 -28.94 0.13 9.55
C ARG A 186 -30.09 0.26 10.52
N ALA A 187 -30.27 -0.71 11.41
CA ALA A 187 -31.38 -0.72 12.37
C ALA A 187 -31.24 0.31 13.50
N ASP A 188 -30.03 0.46 14.05
CA ASP A 188 -29.81 1.22 15.27
C ASP A 188 -29.19 2.61 15.05
N LEU A 189 -28.39 2.78 14.01
CA LEU A 189 -27.58 3.98 13.78
C LEU A 189 -28.03 4.77 12.53
N GLY A 190 -29.07 4.28 11.83
CA GLY A 190 -29.63 4.98 10.68
C GLY A 190 -28.74 4.97 9.45
N LEU A 191 -27.87 3.97 9.28
CA LEU A 191 -27.04 3.82 8.10
C LEU A 191 -27.91 3.63 6.85
N THR A 192 -27.77 4.51 5.86
CA THR A 192 -28.59 4.52 4.64
C THR A 192 -27.83 4.08 3.40
N LEU A 193 -26.49 4.22 3.40
CA LEU A 193 -25.66 3.95 2.23
C LEU A 193 -24.38 3.21 2.64
N ALA A 194 -23.95 2.25 1.84
CA ALA A 194 -22.61 1.67 1.92
C ALA A 194 -21.65 2.58 1.15
N SER A 195 -20.43 2.76 1.71
CA SER A 195 -19.42 3.66 1.13
C SER A 195 -18.49 2.95 0.16
N SER A 196 -18.25 1.67 0.34
CA SER A 196 -17.44 0.87 -0.59
C SER A 196 -17.73 -0.61 -0.46
N LEU A 197 -17.48 -1.31 -1.55
CA LEU A 197 -17.40 -2.76 -1.63
C LEU A 197 -15.94 -3.11 -1.92
N ASP A 198 -15.29 -3.78 -0.98
CA ASP A 198 -13.94 -4.30 -1.13
C ASP A 198 -14.00 -5.75 -1.57
N ILE A 199 -13.30 -6.08 -2.64
CA ILE A 199 -13.30 -7.40 -3.26
C ILE A 199 -11.88 -7.93 -3.25
N GLN A 200 -11.67 -9.09 -2.63
CA GLN A 200 -10.44 -9.85 -2.72
C GLN A 200 -10.52 -10.77 -3.93
N VAL A 201 -9.52 -10.71 -4.79
CA VAL A 201 -9.49 -11.44 -6.06
C VAL A 201 -8.25 -12.33 -6.17
N ASP A 202 -8.31 -13.32 -7.04
CA ASP A 202 -7.16 -14.12 -7.40
C ASP A 202 -6.07 -13.26 -8.07
N VAL A 203 -4.81 -13.71 -7.96
CA VAL A 203 -3.68 -13.04 -8.60
C VAL A 203 -3.89 -13.01 -10.12
N GLY A 204 -3.95 -11.82 -10.68
CA GLY A 204 -4.19 -11.58 -12.12
C GLY A 204 -5.66 -11.41 -12.51
N ALA A 205 -6.63 -11.71 -11.63
CA ALA A 205 -8.05 -11.52 -11.92
C ALA A 205 -8.53 -10.07 -11.74
N GLY A 206 -7.72 -9.21 -11.09
CA GLY A 206 -8.13 -7.86 -10.66
C GLY A 206 -8.74 -7.00 -11.77
N GLN A 207 -8.18 -6.98 -12.97
CA GLN A 207 -8.71 -6.18 -14.09
C GLN A 207 -10.02 -6.75 -14.63
N VAL A 208 -10.14 -8.07 -14.70
CA VAL A 208 -11.36 -8.74 -15.18
C VAL A 208 -12.51 -8.48 -14.20
N VAL A 209 -12.25 -8.69 -12.90
CA VAL A 209 -13.25 -8.43 -11.85
C VAL A 209 -13.59 -6.95 -11.77
N ALA A 210 -12.63 -6.04 -11.90
CA ALA A 210 -12.89 -4.60 -11.93
C ALA A 210 -13.84 -4.18 -13.06
N HIS A 211 -13.77 -4.86 -14.19
CA HIS A 211 -14.70 -4.62 -15.31
C HIS A 211 -16.06 -5.28 -15.11
N GLN A 212 -16.11 -6.46 -14.50
CA GLN A 212 -17.34 -7.23 -14.31
C GLN A 212 -18.15 -6.81 -13.09
N ALA A 213 -17.51 -6.38 -12.01
CA ALA A 213 -18.18 -6.02 -10.75
C ALA A 213 -19.25 -4.94 -10.92
N PRO A 214 -19.02 -3.81 -11.62
CA PRO A 214 -20.08 -2.82 -11.88
C PRO A 214 -21.28 -3.38 -12.63
N ILE A 215 -21.04 -4.27 -13.59
CA ILE A 215 -22.09 -4.91 -14.38
C ILE A 215 -22.93 -5.86 -13.50
N ALA A 216 -22.29 -6.58 -12.58
CA ALA A 216 -22.98 -7.44 -11.62
C ALA A 216 -23.83 -6.64 -10.61
N LEU A 217 -23.34 -5.45 -10.21
CA LEU A 217 -24.02 -4.58 -9.26
C LEU A 217 -25.22 -3.86 -9.87
N ASP A 218 -25.06 -3.24 -11.02
CA ASP A 218 -26.13 -2.61 -11.79
C ASP A 218 -25.91 -2.78 -13.31
N PRO A 219 -26.52 -3.80 -13.93
CA PRO A 219 -26.39 -4.05 -15.36
C PRO A 219 -26.88 -2.90 -16.27
N ASN A 220 -27.79 -2.05 -15.75
CA ASN A 220 -28.35 -0.96 -16.53
C ASN A 220 -27.46 0.30 -16.52
N ASN A 221 -26.70 0.51 -15.44
CA ASN A 221 -25.83 1.68 -15.26
C ASN A 221 -24.46 1.33 -14.66
N PRO A 222 -23.66 0.47 -15.29
CA PRO A 222 -22.37 0.04 -14.73
C PRO A 222 -21.39 1.21 -14.56
N ASP A 223 -21.43 2.23 -15.41
CA ASP A 223 -20.57 3.40 -15.37
C ASP A 223 -20.86 4.35 -14.19
N SER A 224 -21.91 4.08 -13.42
CA SER A 224 -22.27 4.86 -12.24
C SER A 224 -21.41 4.55 -11.01
N PHE A 225 -20.55 3.53 -11.07
CA PHE A 225 -19.64 3.17 -10.00
C PHE A 225 -18.21 3.60 -10.31
N LYS A 226 -17.48 4.03 -9.29
CA LYS A 226 -16.05 4.26 -9.36
C LYS A 226 -15.31 2.99 -8.95
N VAL A 227 -14.53 2.41 -9.87
CA VAL A 227 -13.77 1.19 -9.59
C VAL A 227 -12.28 1.52 -9.48
N LYS A 228 -11.70 1.14 -8.36
CA LYS A 228 -10.26 1.17 -8.14
C LYS A 228 -9.72 -0.24 -8.34
N ALA A 229 -9.19 -0.49 -9.53
CA ALA A 229 -8.50 -1.74 -9.85
C ALA A 229 -7.06 -1.71 -9.34
N PRO A 230 -6.46 -2.89 -9.08
CA PRO A 230 -5.03 -2.95 -8.81
C PRO A 230 -4.25 -2.37 -9.99
N ALA A 231 -3.19 -1.61 -9.68
CA ALA A 231 -2.27 -1.16 -10.72
C ALA A 231 -1.67 -2.38 -11.43
N GLN A 232 -1.61 -2.32 -12.76
CA GLN A 232 -0.95 -3.41 -13.50
C GLN A 232 0.51 -3.44 -13.09
N THR A 233 0.95 -4.56 -12.56
CA THR A 233 2.33 -4.81 -12.13
C THR A 233 3.36 -4.49 -13.23
N SER A 234 2.95 -4.55 -14.50
CA SER A 234 3.78 -4.22 -15.66
C SER A 234 4.13 -2.72 -15.78
N GLU A 235 3.23 -1.82 -15.39
CA GLU A 235 3.51 -0.37 -15.48
C GLU A 235 4.41 0.11 -14.34
N LEU A 236 4.20 -0.38 -13.13
CA LEU A 236 5.05 -0.07 -11.97
C LEU A 236 6.46 -0.67 -12.13
N GLN A 237 6.56 -1.92 -12.63
CA GLN A 237 7.86 -2.53 -12.95
C GLN A 237 8.60 -1.78 -14.05
N GLY A 238 7.88 -1.25 -15.05
CA GLY A 238 8.47 -0.44 -16.12
C GLY A 238 9.04 0.89 -15.59
N GLN A 239 8.34 1.58 -14.73
CA GLN A 239 8.79 2.86 -14.14
C GLN A 239 9.97 2.65 -13.18
N VAL A 240 9.89 1.69 -12.30
CA VAL A 240 10.99 1.35 -11.36
C VAL A 240 12.25 0.89 -12.13
N ALA A 241 12.09 0.07 -13.17
CA ALA A 241 13.20 -0.34 -14.00
C ALA A 241 13.84 0.83 -14.78
N ALA A 242 13.05 1.79 -15.24
CA ALA A 242 13.54 3.00 -15.90
C ALA A 242 14.32 3.90 -14.93
N ASP A 243 13.81 4.13 -13.73
CA ASP A 243 14.46 4.95 -12.71
C ASP A 243 15.79 4.32 -12.22
N ILE A 244 15.79 3.01 -12.01
CA ILE A 244 17.01 2.25 -11.67
C ILE A 244 18.04 2.34 -12.81
N ASN A 245 17.61 2.26 -14.07
CA ASN A 245 18.51 2.34 -15.22
C ASN A 245 19.16 3.74 -15.33
N VAL A 246 18.42 4.81 -15.09
CA VAL A 246 18.95 6.19 -15.01
C VAL A 246 19.99 6.32 -13.89
N LEU A 247 19.72 5.72 -12.73
CA LEU A 247 20.65 5.74 -11.60
C LEU A 247 21.95 4.98 -11.92
N PHE A 248 21.85 3.82 -12.56
CA PHE A 248 23.03 3.03 -12.99
C PHE A 248 23.87 3.78 -14.03
N VAL A 249 23.22 4.45 -15.00
CA VAL A 249 23.92 5.26 -15.99
C VAL A 249 24.64 6.43 -15.32
N ALA A 250 24.00 7.13 -14.36
CA ALA A 250 24.62 8.23 -13.64
C ALA A 250 25.85 7.78 -12.82
N ILE A 251 25.73 6.64 -12.10
CA ILE A 251 26.87 6.07 -11.34
C ILE A 251 27.96 5.63 -12.30
N GLY A 252 27.61 5.00 -13.44
CA GLY A 252 28.55 4.59 -14.49
C GLY A 252 29.36 5.76 -15.03
N VAL A 253 28.69 6.89 -15.33
CA VAL A 253 29.36 8.11 -15.80
C VAL A 253 30.34 8.65 -14.76
N VAL A 254 29.94 8.73 -13.49
CA VAL A 254 30.82 9.19 -12.40
C VAL A 254 32.03 8.26 -12.22
N ALA A 255 31.82 6.95 -12.29
CA ALA A 255 32.91 5.97 -12.24
C ALA A 255 33.87 6.07 -13.42
N LEU A 256 33.35 6.32 -14.62
CA LEU A 256 34.13 6.51 -15.84
C LEU A 256 34.99 7.77 -15.76
N VAL A 257 34.44 8.87 -15.28
CA VAL A 257 35.18 10.14 -15.07
C VAL A 257 36.27 9.95 -14.00
N GLY A 258 35.91 9.33 -12.87
CA GLY A 258 36.90 9.03 -11.80
C GLY A 258 38.03 8.12 -12.25
N GLY A 259 37.70 7.05 -12.99
CA GLY A 259 38.69 6.14 -13.60
C GLY A 259 39.57 6.83 -14.64
N GLY A 260 38.96 7.68 -15.48
CA GLY A 260 39.68 8.47 -16.47
C GLY A 260 40.70 9.43 -15.87
N ILE A 261 40.35 10.10 -14.76
CA ILE A 261 41.26 10.98 -14.01
C ILE A 261 42.43 10.17 -13.43
N GLY A 262 42.15 8.96 -12.89
CA GLY A 262 43.18 8.06 -12.37
C GLY A 262 44.17 7.65 -13.44
N ILE A 263 43.71 7.23 -14.62
CA ILE A 263 44.53 6.84 -15.77
C ILE A 263 45.35 8.04 -16.27
N ALA A 264 44.74 9.21 -16.36
CA ALA A 264 45.43 10.45 -16.80
C ALA A 264 46.59 10.80 -15.85
N ASN A 265 46.36 10.67 -14.55
CA ASN A 265 47.39 10.98 -13.56
C ASN A 265 48.60 10.01 -13.64
N VAL A 266 48.34 8.70 -13.77
CA VAL A 266 49.39 7.68 -13.95
C VAL A 266 50.13 7.89 -15.26
N THR A 267 49.42 8.19 -16.36
CA THR A 267 50.06 8.49 -17.66
C THR A 267 50.93 9.72 -17.61
N LEU A 268 50.47 10.78 -16.91
CA LEU A 268 51.24 12.03 -16.74
C LEU A 268 52.56 11.76 -15.97
N LEU A 269 52.49 10.94 -14.92
CA LEU A 269 53.67 10.53 -14.16
C LEU A 269 54.65 9.75 -15.04
N SER A 270 54.21 8.74 -15.78
CA SER A 270 55.01 7.96 -16.71
C SER A 270 55.70 8.84 -17.78
N VAL A 271 55.00 9.84 -18.32
CA VAL A 271 55.55 10.79 -19.29
C VAL A 271 56.66 11.65 -18.63
N THR A 272 56.44 12.09 -17.37
CA THR A 272 57.43 12.90 -16.67
C THR A 272 58.72 12.12 -16.33
N GLU A 273 58.58 10.87 -15.93
CA GLU A 273 59.72 9.99 -15.65
C GLU A 273 60.56 9.65 -16.90
N ARG A 274 59.93 9.52 -18.05
CA ARG A 274 60.56 9.14 -19.33
C ARG A 274 60.91 10.35 -20.21
N ARG A 275 61.02 11.56 -19.67
CA ARG A 275 61.29 12.79 -20.44
C ARG A 275 62.62 12.72 -21.22
N GLY A 276 63.66 12.10 -20.66
CA GLY A 276 64.93 11.91 -21.35
C GLY A 276 64.84 10.98 -22.58
N GLU A 277 64.12 9.90 -22.44
CA GLU A 277 63.89 8.92 -23.55
C GLU A 277 63.06 9.54 -24.65
N ILE A 278 61.99 10.29 -24.32
CA ILE A 278 61.16 11.00 -25.25
C ILE A 278 61.98 12.04 -26.01
N GLY A 279 62.85 12.80 -25.29
CA GLY A 279 63.74 13.74 -25.90
C GLY A 279 64.72 13.14 -26.89
N LEU A 280 65.31 11.99 -26.57
CA LEU A 280 66.19 11.27 -27.45
C LEU A 280 65.47 10.77 -28.74
N ARG A 281 64.27 10.21 -28.61
CA ARG A 281 63.49 9.78 -29.76
C ARG A 281 63.12 10.98 -30.67
N ARG A 282 62.79 12.11 -30.09
CA ARG A 282 62.52 13.34 -30.88
C ARG A 282 63.76 13.84 -31.58
N ALA A 283 64.95 13.77 -30.96
CA ALA A 283 66.21 14.17 -31.60
C ALA A 283 66.57 13.26 -32.78
N LEU A 284 66.14 11.98 -32.74
CA LEU A 284 66.30 10.99 -33.81
C LEU A 284 65.20 11.08 -34.90
N GLY A 285 64.32 12.10 -34.84
CA GLY A 285 63.34 12.40 -35.87
C GLY A 285 61.93 11.81 -35.62
N ALA A 286 61.62 11.28 -34.44
CA ALA A 286 60.27 10.79 -34.14
C ALA A 286 59.25 11.95 -34.09
N LYS A 287 58.13 11.79 -34.79
CA LYS A 287 57.01 12.75 -34.75
C LYS A 287 56.27 12.65 -33.39
N THR A 288 55.80 13.79 -32.88
CA THR A 288 55.04 13.85 -31.66
C THR A 288 53.81 12.90 -31.66
N SER A 289 53.20 12.72 -32.85
CA SER A 289 52.07 11.80 -32.98
C SER A 289 52.42 10.29 -32.77
N HIS A 290 53.66 9.90 -33.05
CA HIS A 290 54.12 8.52 -32.82
C HIS A 290 54.28 8.25 -31.33
N ILE A 291 54.84 9.21 -30.60
CA ILE A 291 55.01 9.16 -29.15
C ILE A 291 53.65 9.17 -28.44
N ALA A 292 52.74 10.06 -28.85
CA ALA A 292 51.38 10.11 -28.27
C ALA A 292 50.60 8.80 -28.49
N LYS A 293 50.68 8.19 -29.70
CA LYS A 293 50.05 6.89 -29.97
C LYS A 293 50.58 5.78 -29.08
N GLN A 294 51.85 5.76 -28.76
CA GLN A 294 52.45 4.78 -27.86
C GLN A 294 51.88 4.87 -26.45
N PHE A 295 51.79 6.07 -25.88
CA PHE A 295 51.22 6.26 -24.55
C PHE A 295 49.72 5.98 -24.48
N ILE A 296 48.96 6.31 -25.54
CA ILE A 296 47.55 5.96 -25.66
C ILE A 296 47.35 4.45 -25.69
N LEU A 297 48.18 3.73 -26.45
CA LEU A 297 48.09 2.26 -26.54
C LEU A 297 48.45 1.59 -25.20
N GLU A 298 49.49 2.10 -24.51
CA GLU A 298 49.91 1.62 -23.20
C GLU A 298 48.82 1.87 -22.15
N SER A 299 48.19 3.03 -22.16
CA SER A 299 47.04 3.33 -21.27
C SER A 299 45.80 2.50 -21.59
N LEU A 300 45.56 2.20 -22.83
CA LEU A 300 44.44 1.38 -23.28
C LEU A 300 44.61 -0.09 -22.87
N THR A 301 45.81 -0.63 -22.98
CA THR A 301 46.12 -2.00 -22.51
C THR A 301 46.01 -2.09 -20.99
N THR A 302 46.49 -1.12 -20.25
CA THR A 302 46.38 -1.06 -18.80
C THR A 302 44.94 -0.93 -18.33
N GLY A 303 44.14 -0.14 -19.03
CA GLY A 303 42.70 0.02 -18.72
C GLY A 303 41.84 -1.19 -19.05
N LEU A 304 42.27 -2.03 -20.01
CA LEU A 304 41.59 -3.29 -20.37
C LEU A 304 41.92 -4.44 -19.39
N LEU A 305 43.07 -4.38 -18.75
CA LEU A 305 43.54 -5.42 -17.85
C LEU A 305 43.18 -5.15 -16.37
N GLY A 306 42.74 -3.95 -16.00
CA GLY A 306 42.38 -3.51 -14.64
C GLY A 306 40.91 -3.20 -14.49
#